data_7fe12bddafc30c3657acbc296d64f809
#
_entry.id   7fe12bddafc30c3657acbc296d64f809
#
_cell.length_a   1.000
_cell.length_b   1.000
_cell.length_c   1.000
_cell.angle_alpha   90.00
_cell.angle_beta   90.00
_cell.angle_gamma   90.00
#
_symmetry.space_group_name_H-M   'P 1'
#
loop_
_entity.id
_entity.type
_entity.pdbx_description
1 polymer ?
#
loop_
_entity_poly.entity_id
_entity_poly.type
_entity_poly.pdbx_seq_one_letter_code
_entity_poly.pdbx_strand_id
1 'polypeptide(L)'
;MKKILPIGFTLFALFFGAGNLIFPLKLGYESGGYFWPALIGFLVTGVGLPLLGLISGALSGQSIAKTLSERIHPLFSVVFMVAIYLTIGPLFAIPRTATTSYEIGFVPSLGSSPLALLGFTVAFFGLVLALSLNRSKMVDVIGKWLTPALLITICILCVKAFLMFKTGVTTQAPTFQEQSPWGIGFLEGYLTMDAIAAIAFAMIAMQAVSAVGITDKKEVTRYCAIAALIAGVALAAVYLALGWAGNHYPLDAATLSQLNADGTHLGVYLLVNIASATYGAIGPWLVAIIVLLACLTTAIGLIVAVSDYFNQQFSMLSYKSY
;
A
#
# COMPACT_ATOMS: atom_id res chain seq x y z
N MET A 1 -3.08 -20.43 -14.94
CA MET A 1 -3.05 -18.96 -14.97
C MET A 1 -4.35 -18.30 -14.46
N LYS A 2 -5.55 -18.73 -14.86
CA LYS A 2 -6.82 -18.08 -14.42
C LYS A 2 -7.04 -18.02 -12.89
N LYS A 3 -6.46 -18.95 -12.11
CA LYS A 3 -6.59 -18.96 -10.65
C LYS A 3 -5.52 -18.10 -9.92
N ILE A 4 -4.41 -17.76 -10.60
CA ILE A 4 -3.30 -17.02 -9.98
C ILE A 4 -3.47 -15.50 -10.12
N LEU A 5 -4.15 -15.03 -11.15
CA LEU A 5 -4.42 -13.61 -11.35
C LEU A 5 -5.16 -12.96 -10.15
N PRO A 6 -6.23 -13.57 -9.60
CA PRO A 6 -6.85 -13.03 -8.38
C PRO A 6 -5.90 -12.97 -7.18
N ILE A 7 -4.98 -13.93 -7.04
CA ILE A 7 -3.97 -13.93 -5.96
C ILE A 7 -3.00 -12.76 -6.16
N GLY A 8 -2.51 -12.54 -7.38
CA GLY A 8 -1.67 -11.38 -7.70
C GLY A 8 -2.38 -10.05 -7.45
N PHE A 9 -3.65 -9.94 -7.79
CA PHE A 9 -4.47 -8.77 -7.49
C PHE A 9 -4.71 -8.60 -5.99
N THR A 10 -4.90 -9.69 -5.25
CA THR A 10 -4.97 -9.63 -3.79
C THR A 10 -3.67 -9.08 -3.23
N LEU A 11 -2.50 -9.60 -3.65
CA LEU A 11 -1.21 -9.10 -3.19
C LEU A 11 -0.99 -7.62 -3.53
N PHE A 12 -1.36 -7.20 -4.74
CA PHE A 12 -1.35 -5.77 -5.11
C PHE A 12 -2.13 -4.94 -4.09
N ALA A 13 -3.39 -5.31 -3.82
CA ALA A 13 -4.25 -4.54 -2.93
C ALA A 13 -3.82 -4.59 -1.45
N LEU A 14 -3.16 -5.68 -1.03
CA LEU A 14 -2.59 -5.77 0.32
C LEU A 14 -1.43 -4.80 0.51
N PHE A 15 -0.56 -4.66 -0.50
CA PHE A 15 0.53 -3.69 -0.48
C PHE A 15 0.04 -2.26 -0.71
N PHE A 16 -0.94 -2.06 -1.59
CA PHE A 16 -1.35 -0.75 -2.04
C PHE A 16 -2.25 -0.04 -1.01
N GLY A 17 -1.64 0.68 -0.07
CA GLY A 17 -2.29 1.51 0.93
C GLY A 17 -2.29 3.01 0.58
N ALA A 18 -2.70 3.85 1.52
CA ALA A 18 -2.74 5.30 1.31
C ALA A 18 -1.35 5.91 1.04
N GLY A 19 -0.30 5.39 1.68
CA GLY A 19 1.07 5.83 1.43
C GLY A 19 1.49 5.67 -0.03
N ASN A 20 1.07 4.55 -0.64
CA ASN A 20 1.35 4.22 -2.03
C ASN A 20 0.65 5.14 -3.04
N LEU A 21 -0.36 5.90 -2.60
CA LEU A 21 -0.98 6.97 -3.39
C LEU A 21 -0.21 8.29 -3.28
N ILE A 22 0.21 8.67 -2.08
CA ILE A 22 0.72 10.02 -1.80
C ILE A 22 2.23 10.16 -2.03
N PHE A 23 3.04 9.14 -1.72
CA PHE A 23 4.50 9.23 -1.88
C PHE A 23 4.95 9.34 -3.34
N PRO A 24 4.43 8.58 -4.31
CA PRO A 24 4.81 8.75 -5.70
C PRO A 24 4.43 10.13 -6.27
N LEU A 25 3.26 10.67 -5.88
CA LEU A 25 2.83 12.03 -6.28
C LEU A 25 3.79 13.10 -5.78
N LYS A 26 4.14 13.03 -4.47
CA LYS A 26 5.12 13.94 -3.85
C LYS A 26 6.47 13.84 -4.53
N LEU A 27 7.00 12.61 -4.66
CA LEU A 27 8.29 12.35 -5.31
C LEU A 27 8.31 12.89 -6.74
N GLY A 28 7.26 12.64 -7.51
CA GLY A 28 7.13 13.16 -8.87
C GLY A 28 7.18 14.66 -8.92
N TYR A 29 6.43 15.35 -8.06
CA TYR A 29 6.42 16.80 -7.97
C TYR A 29 7.79 17.39 -7.60
N GLU A 30 8.40 16.89 -6.53
CA GLU A 30 9.66 17.41 -6.00
C GLU A 30 10.87 17.09 -6.87
N SER A 31 10.84 16.02 -7.66
CA SER A 31 11.95 15.58 -8.47
C SER A 31 12.20 16.42 -9.72
N GLY A 32 11.18 17.10 -10.24
CA GLY A 32 11.33 17.92 -11.45
C GLY A 32 12.00 17.16 -12.60
N GLY A 33 13.09 17.70 -13.13
CA GLY A 33 13.88 17.08 -14.19
C GLY A 33 14.58 15.78 -13.81
N TYR A 34 14.69 15.47 -12.51
CA TYR A 34 15.29 14.23 -11.99
C TYR A 34 14.28 13.11 -11.75
N PHE A 35 13.09 13.19 -12.35
CA PHE A 35 12.00 12.24 -12.16
C PHE A 35 12.42 10.78 -12.36
N TRP A 36 13.10 10.46 -13.46
CA TRP A 36 13.45 9.07 -13.77
C TRP A 36 14.41 8.43 -12.77
N PRO A 37 15.55 9.03 -12.41
CA PRO A 37 16.42 8.43 -11.39
C PRO A 37 15.74 8.33 -10.03
N ALA A 38 14.91 9.31 -9.64
CA ALA A 38 14.16 9.26 -8.41
C ALA A 38 13.12 8.12 -8.43
N LEU A 39 12.35 7.98 -9.51
CA LEU A 39 11.37 6.91 -9.67
C LEU A 39 12.02 5.52 -9.66
N ILE A 40 13.17 5.34 -10.30
CA ILE A 40 13.89 4.06 -10.28
C ILE A 40 14.29 3.70 -8.84
N GLY A 41 14.84 4.65 -8.08
CA GLY A 41 15.14 4.46 -6.66
C GLY A 41 13.90 4.04 -5.85
N PHE A 42 12.77 4.72 -6.07
CA PHE A 42 11.49 4.41 -5.44
C PHE A 42 11.00 2.99 -5.79
N LEU A 43 11.08 2.59 -7.05
CA LEU A 43 10.64 1.25 -7.48
C LEU A 43 11.51 0.13 -6.90
N VAL A 44 12.79 0.37 -6.66
CA VAL A 44 13.67 -0.64 -6.02
C VAL A 44 13.16 -0.98 -4.61
N THR A 45 12.78 -0.01 -3.82
CA THR A 45 12.32 -0.21 -2.43
C THR A 45 10.82 -0.40 -2.30
N GLY A 46 10.02 0.35 -3.05
CA GLY A 46 8.56 0.27 -2.99
C GLY A 46 7.97 -0.94 -3.75
N VAL A 47 8.75 -1.56 -4.65
CA VAL A 47 8.31 -2.77 -5.38
C VAL A 47 9.31 -3.90 -5.23
N GLY A 48 10.59 -3.66 -5.52
CA GLY A 48 11.62 -4.69 -5.54
C GLY A 48 11.79 -5.40 -4.20
N LEU A 49 11.99 -4.65 -3.11
CA LEU A 49 12.15 -5.23 -1.77
C LEU A 49 10.92 -6.01 -1.30
N PRO A 50 9.68 -5.51 -1.42
CA PRO A 50 8.48 -6.29 -1.10
C PRO A 50 8.38 -7.61 -1.86
N LEU A 51 8.66 -7.59 -3.16
CA LEU A 51 8.65 -8.81 -3.97
C LEU A 51 9.71 -9.81 -3.51
N LEU A 52 10.94 -9.35 -3.25
CA LEU A 52 12.02 -10.19 -2.74
C LEU A 52 11.67 -10.78 -1.37
N GLY A 53 11.08 -9.99 -0.47
CA GLY A 53 10.62 -10.44 0.84
C GLY A 53 9.56 -11.54 0.73
N LEU A 54 8.57 -11.36 -0.14
CA LEU A 54 7.52 -12.34 -0.37
C LEU A 54 8.05 -13.63 -1.01
N ILE A 55 8.90 -13.52 -2.03
CA ILE A 55 9.50 -14.68 -2.71
C ILE A 55 10.42 -15.44 -1.74
N SER A 56 11.23 -14.74 -0.94
CA SER A 56 12.09 -15.34 0.07
C SER A 56 11.29 -16.10 1.13
N GLY A 57 10.16 -15.55 1.59
CA GLY A 57 9.23 -16.22 2.48
C GLY A 57 8.66 -17.50 1.87
N ALA A 58 8.26 -17.45 0.60
CA ALA A 58 7.74 -18.61 -0.12
C ALA A 58 8.80 -19.68 -0.39
N LEU A 59 10.07 -19.29 -0.66
CA LEU A 59 11.20 -20.21 -0.87
C LEU A 59 11.53 -21.01 0.40
N SER A 60 11.50 -20.38 1.55
CA SER A 60 11.77 -21.06 2.81
C SER A 60 10.75 -22.19 3.07
N GLY A 61 9.52 -22.06 2.54
CA GLY A 61 8.43 -23.02 2.71
C GLY A 61 8.02 -23.20 4.17
N GLN A 62 8.50 -22.32 5.02
CA GLN A 62 8.24 -22.25 6.45
C GLN A 62 8.01 -20.79 6.82
N SER A 63 7.39 -20.56 7.98
CA SER A 63 7.30 -19.21 8.54
C SER A 63 8.71 -18.62 8.70
N ILE A 64 8.88 -17.35 8.37
CA ILE A 64 10.14 -16.61 8.62
C ILE A 64 10.51 -16.70 10.10
N ALA A 65 9.52 -16.70 11.00
CA ALA A 65 9.72 -16.93 12.42
C ALA A 65 10.47 -18.24 12.70
N LYS A 66 10.12 -19.33 12.03
CA LYS A 66 10.79 -20.62 12.21
C LYS A 66 12.22 -20.57 11.67
N THR A 67 12.44 -19.96 10.52
CA THR A 67 13.79 -19.79 9.95
C THR A 67 14.70 -18.97 10.87
N LEU A 68 14.19 -17.88 11.46
CA LEU A 68 14.93 -17.07 12.43
C LEU A 68 15.23 -17.85 13.71
N SER A 69 14.26 -18.61 14.20
CA SER A 69 14.41 -19.45 15.40
C SER A 69 15.49 -20.51 15.23
N GLU A 70 15.54 -21.18 14.07
CA GLU A 70 16.50 -22.25 13.78
C GLU A 70 17.91 -21.72 13.47
N ARG A 71 18.02 -20.53 12.83
CA ARG A 71 19.31 -20.01 12.35
C ARG A 71 19.97 -18.98 13.28
N ILE A 72 19.21 -18.32 14.14
CA ILE A 72 19.71 -17.27 15.04
C ILE A 72 19.45 -17.68 16.48
N HIS A 73 18.23 -17.48 16.98
CA HIS A 73 17.84 -17.84 18.34
C HIS A 73 16.31 -17.80 18.50
N PRO A 74 15.68 -18.75 19.20
CA PRO A 74 14.22 -18.78 19.38
C PRO A 74 13.64 -17.51 20.02
N LEU A 75 14.28 -16.98 21.07
CA LEU A 75 13.83 -15.76 21.74
C LEU A 75 13.92 -14.54 20.81
N PHE A 76 15.01 -14.41 20.04
CA PHE A 76 15.14 -13.35 19.05
C PHE A 76 14.02 -13.42 18.03
N SER A 77 13.74 -14.61 17.50
CA SER A 77 12.65 -14.81 16.55
C SER A 77 11.31 -14.33 17.09
N VAL A 78 10.95 -14.72 18.31
CA VAL A 78 9.66 -14.33 18.93
C VAL A 78 9.60 -12.83 19.14
N VAL A 79 10.61 -12.22 19.77
CA VAL A 79 10.64 -10.79 20.08
C VAL A 79 10.59 -9.96 18.78
N PHE A 80 11.41 -10.31 17.79
CA PHE A 80 11.48 -9.60 16.51
C PHE A 80 10.17 -9.69 15.74
N MET A 81 9.60 -10.89 15.63
CA MET A 81 8.34 -11.08 14.90
C MET A 81 7.15 -10.43 15.61
N VAL A 82 7.07 -10.55 16.95
CA VAL A 82 6.04 -9.85 17.74
C VAL A 82 6.14 -8.34 17.54
N ALA A 83 7.36 -7.76 17.59
CA ALA A 83 7.56 -6.33 17.35
C ALA A 83 7.07 -5.91 15.96
N ILE A 84 7.41 -6.68 14.90
CA ILE A 84 6.92 -6.43 13.54
C ILE A 84 5.39 -6.49 13.49
N TYR A 85 4.79 -7.58 13.95
CA TYR A 85 3.34 -7.77 13.85
C TYR A 85 2.54 -6.78 14.71
N LEU A 86 3.06 -6.35 15.85
CA LEU A 86 2.45 -5.27 16.63
C LEU A 86 2.54 -3.92 15.91
N THR A 87 3.67 -3.64 15.26
CA THR A 87 3.88 -2.38 14.52
C THR A 87 2.98 -2.28 13.29
N ILE A 88 2.97 -3.31 12.43
CA ILE A 88 2.07 -3.33 11.26
C ILE A 88 0.61 -3.58 11.63
N GLY A 89 0.36 -4.07 12.84
CA GLY A 89 -0.94 -4.37 13.39
C GLY A 89 -1.50 -3.21 14.24
N PRO A 90 -1.88 -3.52 15.50
CA PRO A 90 -2.69 -2.63 16.32
C PRO A 90 -2.00 -1.34 16.77
N LEU A 91 -0.65 -1.29 16.80
CA LEU A 91 0.05 -0.13 17.34
C LEU A 91 0.21 1.01 16.34
N PHE A 92 0.28 0.73 15.03
CA PHE A 92 0.55 1.78 14.05
C PHE A 92 -0.21 1.63 12.74
N ALA A 93 0.06 0.58 11.92
CA ALA A 93 -0.43 0.59 10.55
C ALA A 93 -1.96 0.42 10.45
N ILE A 94 -2.58 -0.48 11.21
CA ILE A 94 -4.03 -0.70 11.17
C ILE A 94 -4.81 0.56 11.59
N PRO A 95 -4.56 1.19 12.76
CA PRO A 95 -5.25 2.43 13.13
C PRO A 95 -5.09 3.55 12.10
N ARG A 96 -3.88 3.69 11.53
CA ARG A 96 -3.58 4.68 10.50
C ARG A 96 -4.44 4.52 9.25
N THR A 97 -4.84 3.30 8.87
CA THR A 97 -5.69 3.11 7.68
C THR A 97 -7.04 3.83 7.81
N ALA A 98 -7.68 3.81 8.97
CA ALA A 98 -8.95 4.47 9.20
C ALA A 98 -8.79 6.00 9.23
N THR A 99 -7.82 6.52 10.01
CA THR A 99 -7.60 7.96 10.14
C THR A 99 -7.20 8.58 8.79
N THR A 100 -6.25 7.97 8.08
CA THR A 100 -5.81 8.47 6.77
C THR A 100 -6.94 8.40 5.73
N SER A 101 -7.77 7.33 5.76
CA SER A 101 -8.92 7.23 4.86
C SER A 101 -9.94 8.34 5.13
N TYR A 102 -10.19 8.69 6.39
CA TYR A 102 -11.07 9.79 6.76
C TYR A 102 -10.48 11.14 6.36
N GLU A 103 -9.23 11.40 6.74
CA GLU A 103 -8.55 12.68 6.50
C GLU A 103 -8.41 13.02 5.02
N ILE A 104 -7.97 12.06 4.21
CA ILE A 104 -7.75 12.29 2.77
C ILE A 104 -9.07 12.22 1.99
N GLY A 105 -9.92 11.24 2.32
CA GLY A 105 -11.11 10.95 1.54
C GLY A 105 -12.31 11.82 1.87
N PHE A 106 -12.52 12.14 3.14
CA PHE A 106 -13.79 12.72 3.59
C PHE A 106 -13.66 14.15 4.13
N VAL A 107 -12.56 14.50 4.80
CA VAL A 107 -12.36 15.86 5.34
C VAL A 107 -12.45 16.94 4.26
N PRO A 108 -11.90 16.80 3.04
CA PRO A 108 -12.01 17.82 2.00
C PRO A 108 -13.46 18.15 1.60
N SER A 109 -14.39 17.19 1.76
CA SER A 109 -15.81 17.35 1.37
C SER A 109 -16.74 17.60 2.54
N LEU A 110 -16.45 17.04 3.73
CA LEU A 110 -17.35 17.04 4.90
C LEU A 110 -16.81 17.87 6.08
N GLY A 111 -15.56 18.35 5.98
CA GLY A 111 -14.88 19.02 7.09
C GLY A 111 -14.37 18.05 8.16
N SER A 112 -13.55 18.58 9.08
CA SER A 112 -12.99 17.81 10.19
C SER A 112 -13.90 17.89 11.43
N SER A 113 -14.29 16.73 11.98
CA SER A 113 -15.03 16.64 13.23
C SER A 113 -14.58 15.40 14.01
N PRO A 114 -14.24 15.52 15.31
CA PRO A 114 -13.86 14.35 16.12
C PRO A 114 -14.98 13.29 16.20
N LEU A 115 -16.23 13.71 16.25
CA LEU A 115 -17.38 12.81 16.31
C LEU A 115 -17.58 12.08 14.97
N ALA A 116 -17.39 12.78 13.83
CA ALA A 116 -17.46 12.19 12.51
C ALA A 116 -16.30 11.20 12.28
N LEU A 117 -15.08 11.52 12.74
CA LEU A 117 -13.94 10.60 12.73
C LEU A 117 -14.22 9.33 13.53
N LEU A 118 -14.79 9.48 14.74
CA LEU A 118 -15.16 8.32 15.57
C LEU A 118 -16.19 7.45 14.87
N GLY A 119 -17.28 8.03 14.36
CA GLY A 119 -18.33 7.31 13.63
C GLY A 119 -17.78 6.60 12.40
N PHE A 120 -16.94 7.29 11.61
CA PHE A 120 -16.26 6.70 10.47
C PHE A 120 -15.36 5.52 10.87
N THR A 121 -14.56 5.69 11.92
CA THR A 121 -13.62 4.67 12.40
C THR A 121 -14.36 3.41 12.85
N VAL A 122 -15.47 3.56 13.58
CA VAL A 122 -16.32 2.43 14.02
C VAL A 122 -16.92 1.71 12.81
N ALA A 123 -17.46 2.45 11.83
CA ALA A 123 -18.02 1.86 10.61
C ALA A 123 -16.94 1.15 9.77
N PHE A 124 -15.76 1.81 9.61
CA PHE A 124 -14.63 1.26 8.86
C PHE A 124 -14.13 -0.06 9.46
N PHE A 125 -13.85 -0.09 10.77
CA PHE A 125 -13.38 -1.32 11.41
C PHE A 125 -14.46 -2.36 11.57
N GLY A 126 -15.73 -1.99 11.68
CA GLY A 126 -16.85 -2.91 11.60
C GLY A 126 -16.88 -3.65 10.26
N LEU A 127 -16.70 -2.92 9.16
CA LEU A 127 -16.61 -3.50 7.81
C LEU A 127 -15.36 -4.36 7.65
N VAL A 128 -14.19 -3.88 8.10
CA VAL A 128 -12.93 -4.64 8.05
C VAL A 128 -13.07 -5.95 8.81
N LEU A 129 -13.64 -5.93 10.02
CA LEU A 129 -13.87 -7.11 10.83
C LEU A 129 -14.79 -8.11 10.11
N ALA A 130 -15.93 -7.65 9.59
CA ALA A 130 -16.87 -8.50 8.87
C ALA A 130 -16.24 -9.24 7.68
N LEU A 131 -15.33 -8.54 6.94
CA LEU A 131 -14.64 -9.12 5.80
C LEU A 131 -13.45 -10.01 6.19
N SER A 132 -12.82 -9.78 7.35
CA SER A 132 -11.66 -10.53 7.85
C SER A 132 -12.00 -11.85 8.50
N LEU A 133 -13.24 -12.02 9.01
CA LEU A 133 -13.66 -13.22 9.73
C LEU A 133 -13.61 -14.52 8.90
N ASN A 134 -13.62 -14.40 7.58
CA ASN A 134 -13.60 -15.56 6.68
C ASN A 134 -12.40 -15.49 5.71
N ARG A 135 -11.29 -16.12 6.10
CA ARG A 135 -10.02 -16.16 5.35
C ARG A 135 -10.19 -16.61 3.89
N SER A 136 -10.98 -17.65 3.65
CA SER A 136 -11.14 -18.21 2.30
C SER A 136 -11.89 -17.25 1.36
N LYS A 137 -12.81 -16.48 1.87
CA LYS A 137 -13.56 -15.47 1.11
C LYS A 137 -12.77 -14.18 0.94
N MET A 138 -11.83 -13.85 1.84
CA MET A 138 -11.04 -12.63 1.80
C MET A 138 -10.29 -12.48 0.46
N VAL A 139 -9.55 -13.52 0.04
CA VAL A 139 -8.77 -13.50 -1.22
C VAL A 139 -9.69 -13.29 -2.42
N ASP A 140 -10.86 -13.91 -2.41
CA ASP A 140 -11.85 -13.76 -3.48
C ASP A 140 -12.47 -12.36 -3.50
N VAL A 141 -12.83 -11.81 -2.34
CA VAL A 141 -13.44 -10.47 -2.23
C VAL A 141 -12.40 -9.41 -2.64
N ILE A 142 -11.21 -9.46 -2.08
CA ILE A 142 -10.15 -8.50 -2.42
C ILE A 142 -9.74 -8.66 -3.88
N GLY A 143 -9.32 -9.85 -4.31
CA GLY A 143 -8.72 -10.05 -5.62
C GLY A 143 -9.69 -9.99 -6.80
N LYS A 144 -10.97 -10.31 -6.60
CA LYS A 144 -11.97 -10.33 -7.69
C LYS A 144 -12.83 -9.09 -7.77
N TRP A 145 -13.03 -8.37 -6.64
CA TRP A 145 -13.94 -7.24 -6.57
C TRP A 145 -13.27 -5.94 -6.17
N LEU A 146 -12.63 -5.89 -4.99
CA LEU A 146 -12.07 -4.64 -4.48
C LEU A 146 -10.88 -4.16 -5.29
N THR A 147 -9.96 -5.06 -5.67
CA THR A 147 -8.77 -4.67 -6.46
C THR A 147 -9.11 -4.19 -7.87
N PRO A 148 -9.96 -4.87 -8.66
CA PRO A 148 -10.39 -4.32 -9.94
C PRO A 148 -11.08 -2.96 -9.81
N ALA A 149 -11.95 -2.77 -8.80
CA ALA A 149 -12.58 -1.48 -8.56
C ALA A 149 -11.55 -0.40 -8.22
N LEU A 150 -10.57 -0.71 -7.36
CA LEU A 150 -9.47 0.19 -7.01
C LEU A 150 -8.62 0.55 -8.24
N LEU A 151 -8.22 -0.43 -9.04
CA LEU A 151 -7.43 -0.19 -10.26
C LEU A 151 -8.19 0.64 -11.29
N ILE A 152 -9.48 0.37 -11.48
CA ILE A 152 -10.32 1.13 -12.40
C ILE A 152 -10.40 2.60 -11.96
N THR A 153 -10.66 2.85 -10.66
CA THR A 153 -10.76 4.22 -10.15
C THR A 153 -9.44 4.98 -10.24
N ILE A 154 -8.30 4.31 -9.99
CA ILE A 154 -6.96 4.90 -10.17
C ILE A 154 -6.69 5.16 -11.67
N CYS A 155 -7.00 4.21 -12.55
CA CYS A 155 -6.83 4.40 -13.99
C CYS A 155 -7.66 5.59 -14.50
N ILE A 156 -8.91 5.72 -14.05
CA ILE A 156 -9.77 6.86 -14.40
C ILE A 156 -9.08 8.18 -14.02
N LEU A 157 -8.53 8.28 -12.79
CA LEU A 157 -7.80 9.46 -12.32
C LEU A 157 -6.55 9.73 -13.17
N CYS A 158 -5.68 8.72 -13.31
CA CYS A 158 -4.38 8.88 -13.95
C CYS A 158 -4.50 9.16 -15.46
N VAL A 159 -5.40 8.50 -16.17
CA VAL A 159 -5.60 8.73 -17.62
C VAL A 159 -6.02 10.16 -17.88
N LYS A 160 -6.96 10.70 -17.11
CA LYS A 160 -7.40 12.09 -17.31
C LYS A 160 -6.33 13.09 -16.88
N ALA A 161 -5.60 12.83 -15.80
CA ALA A 161 -4.44 13.63 -15.40
C ALA A 161 -3.38 13.66 -16.51
N PHE A 162 -3.06 12.49 -17.10
CA PHE A 162 -2.13 12.37 -18.22
C PHE A 162 -2.58 13.16 -19.47
N LEU A 163 -3.87 13.16 -19.78
CA LEU A 163 -4.40 13.91 -20.92
C LEU A 163 -4.41 15.42 -20.69
N MET A 164 -4.57 15.86 -19.44
CA MET A 164 -4.72 17.26 -19.07
C MET A 164 -3.39 17.96 -18.82
N PHE A 165 -2.46 17.32 -18.11
CA PHE A 165 -1.16 17.90 -17.73
C PHE A 165 -0.06 17.43 -18.68
N LYS A 166 -0.06 17.94 -19.92
CA LYS A 166 0.92 17.55 -20.95
C LYS A 166 2.17 18.42 -21.02
N THR A 167 2.14 19.59 -20.42
CA THR A 167 3.16 20.62 -20.61
C THR A 167 3.73 21.07 -19.26
N GLY A 168 5.05 21.01 -19.17
CA GLY A 168 5.80 21.53 -18.04
C GLY A 168 6.14 20.48 -17.00
N VAL A 169 7.42 20.27 -16.80
CA VAL A 169 7.97 19.54 -15.67
C VAL A 169 8.08 20.54 -14.52
N THR A 170 7.69 20.13 -13.32
CA THR A 170 7.84 20.94 -12.09
C THR A 170 9.29 21.34 -11.85
N THR A 171 9.51 22.42 -11.12
CA THR A 171 10.86 22.79 -10.66
C THR A 171 11.28 21.84 -9.54
N GLN A 172 12.50 21.29 -9.65
CA GLN A 172 13.01 20.39 -8.62
C GLN A 172 13.16 21.10 -7.26
N ALA A 173 12.86 20.39 -6.19
CA ALA A 173 13.11 20.85 -4.83
C ALA A 173 14.63 20.97 -4.57
N PRO A 174 15.09 21.90 -3.71
CA PRO A 174 16.51 22.09 -3.41
C PRO A 174 17.22 20.80 -2.98
N THR A 175 16.57 19.94 -2.25
CA THR A 175 17.10 18.65 -1.80
C THR A 175 17.58 17.74 -2.94
N PHE A 176 16.96 17.84 -4.12
CA PHE A 176 17.38 17.09 -5.33
C PHE A 176 18.62 17.65 -6.01
N GLN A 177 19.03 18.85 -5.64
CA GLN A 177 20.30 19.43 -6.09
C GLN A 177 21.47 19.06 -5.18
N GLU A 178 21.19 18.88 -3.89
CA GLU A 178 22.18 18.60 -2.85
C GLU A 178 22.43 17.10 -2.64
N GLN A 179 21.42 16.27 -2.89
CA GLN A 179 21.45 14.84 -2.65
C GLN A 179 21.21 14.05 -3.94
N SER A 180 21.62 12.78 -3.94
CA SER A 180 21.37 11.88 -5.07
C SER A 180 19.86 11.67 -5.30
N PRO A 181 19.31 12.02 -6.47
CA PRO A 181 17.90 11.80 -6.79
C PRO A 181 17.47 10.34 -6.64
N TRP A 182 18.34 9.41 -7.00
CA TRP A 182 18.11 7.97 -6.81
C TRP A 182 18.00 7.62 -5.31
N GLY A 183 18.88 8.19 -4.49
CA GLY A 183 18.88 7.96 -3.04
C GLY A 183 17.62 8.51 -2.37
N ILE A 184 17.15 9.69 -2.77
CA ILE A 184 15.88 10.25 -2.28
C ILE A 184 14.73 9.31 -2.66
N GLY A 185 14.63 8.89 -3.91
CA GLY A 185 13.61 7.96 -4.36
C GLY A 185 13.65 6.64 -3.60
N PHE A 186 14.84 6.09 -3.37
CA PHE A 186 15.05 4.86 -2.59
C PHE A 186 14.48 4.99 -1.17
N LEU A 187 14.72 6.12 -0.49
CA LEU A 187 14.20 6.37 0.85
C LEU A 187 12.67 6.57 0.84
N GLU A 188 12.15 7.34 -0.10
CA GLU A 188 10.69 7.57 -0.21
C GLU A 188 9.93 6.27 -0.52
N GLY A 189 10.49 5.38 -1.36
CA GLY A 189 9.89 4.08 -1.62
C GLY A 189 9.92 3.15 -0.39
N TYR A 190 10.94 3.25 0.46
CA TYR A 190 11.00 2.51 1.72
C TYR A 190 9.94 2.97 2.73
N LEU A 191 9.55 4.26 2.71
CA LEU A 191 8.52 4.81 3.58
C LEU A 191 7.10 4.28 3.28
N THR A 192 6.87 3.60 2.16
CA THR A 192 5.61 2.88 1.91
C THR A 192 5.38 1.74 2.92
N MET A 193 6.45 1.26 3.59
CA MET A 193 6.46 0.14 4.55
C MET A 193 6.12 -1.24 3.95
N ASP A 194 6.00 -1.33 2.65
CA ASP A 194 5.64 -2.57 1.94
C ASP A 194 6.67 -3.68 2.16
N ALA A 195 7.96 -3.31 2.27
CA ALA A 195 9.04 -4.25 2.55
C ALA A 195 8.86 -4.99 3.90
N ILE A 196 8.37 -4.28 4.93
CA ILE A 196 8.09 -4.87 6.24
C ILE A 196 6.82 -5.72 6.17
N ALA A 197 5.78 -5.24 5.49
CA ALA A 197 4.53 -5.96 5.30
C ALA A 197 4.70 -7.24 4.46
N ALA A 198 5.69 -7.30 3.57
CA ALA A 198 5.97 -8.47 2.74
C ALA A 198 6.26 -9.74 3.57
N ILE A 199 6.86 -9.59 4.76
CA ILE A 199 7.10 -10.69 5.71
C ILE A 199 5.77 -11.35 6.12
N ALA A 200 4.77 -10.52 6.40
CA ALA A 200 3.44 -10.99 6.80
C ALA A 200 2.64 -11.52 5.60
N PHE A 201 2.70 -10.84 4.46
CA PHE A 201 1.92 -11.20 3.28
C PHE A 201 2.45 -12.45 2.54
N ALA A 202 3.70 -12.86 2.76
CA ALA A 202 4.23 -14.11 2.22
C ALA A 202 3.41 -15.32 2.69
N MET A 203 2.98 -15.34 3.96
CA MET A 203 2.12 -16.42 4.49
C MET A 203 0.74 -16.41 3.81
N ILE A 204 0.13 -15.25 3.63
CA ILE A 204 -1.16 -15.12 2.92
C ILE A 204 -1.03 -15.63 1.49
N ALA A 205 0.05 -15.28 0.79
CA ALA A 205 0.31 -15.75 -0.58
C ALA A 205 0.42 -17.27 -0.66
N MET A 206 1.20 -17.89 0.23
CA MET A 206 1.35 -19.35 0.27
C MET A 206 0.02 -20.04 0.58
N GLN A 207 -0.74 -19.54 1.54
CA GLN A 207 -2.05 -20.09 1.89
C GLN A 207 -3.04 -19.96 0.72
N ALA A 208 -3.06 -18.81 0.03
CA ALA A 208 -3.91 -18.57 -1.14
C ALA A 208 -3.58 -19.51 -2.30
N VAL A 209 -2.28 -19.74 -2.57
CA VAL A 209 -1.82 -20.69 -3.60
C VAL A 209 -2.19 -22.13 -3.22
N SER A 210 -2.01 -22.50 -1.95
CA SER A 210 -2.38 -23.86 -1.46
C SER A 210 -3.89 -24.09 -1.52
N ALA A 211 -4.70 -23.07 -1.23
CA ALA A 211 -6.18 -23.15 -1.29
C ALA A 211 -6.73 -23.42 -2.70
N VAL A 212 -5.97 -23.09 -3.77
CA VAL A 212 -6.36 -23.42 -5.16
C VAL A 212 -5.92 -24.82 -5.60
N GLY A 213 -5.39 -25.64 -4.66
CA GLY A 213 -5.04 -27.05 -4.88
C GLY A 213 -3.56 -27.31 -5.23
N ILE A 214 -2.70 -26.29 -5.10
CA ILE A 214 -1.26 -26.41 -5.35
C ILE A 214 -0.55 -26.66 -4.01
N THR A 215 -0.05 -27.88 -3.78
CA THR A 215 0.51 -28.31 -2.50
C THR A 215 2.01 -28.65 -2.58
N ASP A 216 2.54 -28.91 -3.79
CA ASP A 216 3.97 -29.14 -3.96
C ASP A 216 4.77 -27.88 -3.65
N LYS A 217 5.81 -28.01 -2.84
CA LYS A 217 6.62 -26.87 -2.35
C LYS A 217 7.22 -26.03 -3.48
N LYS A 218 7.75 -26.67 -4.53
CA LYS A 218 8.35 -25.99 -5.68
C LYS A 218 7.30 -25.24 -6.49
N GLU A 219 6.13 -25.84 -6.68
CA GLU A 219 5.02 -25.22 -7.38
C GLU A 219 4.42 -24.05 -6.57
N VAL A 220 4.22 -24.21 -5.25
CA VAL A 220 3.78 -23.12 -4.36
C VAL A 220 4.72 -21.92 -4.51
N THR A 221 6.03 -22.13 -4.39
CA THR A 221 7.01 -21.05 -4.56
C THR A 221 6.93 -20.40 -5.94
N ARG A 222 6.85 -21.19 -7.01
CA ARG A 222 6.74 -20.69 -8.37
C ARG A 222 5.48 -19.84 -8.56
N TYR A 223 4.35 -20.30 -8.06
CA TYR A 223 3.08 -19.56 -8.19
C TYR A 223 3.01 -18.33 -7.29
N CYS A 224 3.62 -18.37 -6.10
CA CYS A 224 3.82 -17.17 -5.29
C CYS A 224 4.69 -16.12 -6.00
N ALA A 225 5.77 -16.55 -6.64
CA ALA A 225 6.62 -15.64 -7.44
C ALA A 225 5.87 -15.03 -8.63
N ILE A 226 5.04 -15.81 -9.34
CA ILE A 226 4.20 -15.29 -10.44
C ILE A 226 3.17 -14.29 -9.89
N ALA A 227 2.49 -14.60 -8.78
CA ALA A 227 1.54 -13.69 -8.15
C ALA A 227 2.20 -12.40 -7.67
N ALA A 228 3.41 -12.51 -7.07
CA ALA A 228 4.23 -11.36 -6.67
C ALA A 228 4.60 -10.49 -7.89
N LEU A 229 5.02 -11.10 -9.00
CA LEU A 229 5.35 -10.37 -10.23
C LEU A 229 4.13 -9.61 -10.79
N ILE A 230 2.95 -10.22 -10.78
CA ILE A 230 1.69 -9.56 -11.18
C ILE A 230 1.44 -8.34 -10.30
N ALA A 231 1.54 -8.50 -8.96
CA ALA A 231 1.38 -7.39 -8.03
C ALA A 231 2.42 -6.30 -8.25
N GLY A 232 3.70 -6.67 -8.44
CA GLY A 232 4.79 -5.72 -8.65
C GLY A 232 4.67 -4.92 -9.94
N VAL A 233 4.26 -5.56 -11.04
CA VAL A 233 4.00 -4.85 -12.31
C VAL A 233 2.84 -3.87 -12.14
N ALA A 234 1.76 -4.26 -11.46
CA ALA A 234 0.65 -3.36 -11.21
C ALA A 234 1.06 -2.18 -10.29
N LEU A 235 1.83 -2.43 -9.21
CA LEU A 235 2.37 -1.39 -8.34
C LEU A 235 3.26 -0.42 -9.12
N ALA A 236 4.22 -0.94 -9.90
CA ALA A 236 5.13 -0.12 -10.71
C ALA A 236 4.39 0.76 -11.71
N ALA A 237 3.37 0.21 -12.38
CA ALA A 237 2.54 0.96 -13.33
C ALA A 237 1.77 2.10 -12.64
N VAL A 238 1.19 1.85 -11.47
CA VAL A 238 0.47 2.86 -10.70
C VAL A 238 1.45 3.94 -10.16
N TYR A 239 2.62 3.54 -9.64
CA TYR A 239 3.62 4.50 -9.14
C TYR A 239 4.18 5.37 -10.25
N LEU A 240 4.43 4.80 -11.43
CA LEU A 240 4.80 5.58 -12.61
C LEU A 240 3.73 6.59 -12.98
N ALA A 241 2.46 6.17 -13.03
CA ALA A 241 1.35 7.03 -13.42
C ALA A 241 1.11 8.17 -12.41
N LEU A 242 1.12 7.86 -11.10
CA LEU A 242 0.97 8.86 -10.03
C LEU A 242 2.18 9.79 -9.97
N GLY A 243 3.40 9.25 -10.04
CA GLY A 243 4.63 10.05 -10.05
C GLY A 243 4.65 11.00 -11.25
N TRP A 244 4.27 10.51 -12.42
CA TRP A 244 4.15 11.35 -13.60
C TRP A 244 3.11 12.47 -13.43
N ALA A 245 1.95 12.15 -12.86
CA ALA A 245 0.90 13.14 -12.59
C ALA A 245 1.39 14.23 -11.61
N GLY A 246 2.12 13.84 -10.56
CA GLY A 246 2.76 14.79 -9.64
C GLY A 246 3.82 15.66 -10.32
N ASN A 247 4.65 15.07 -11.19
CA ASN A 247 5.75 15.75 -11.89
C ASN A 247 5.25 16.83 -12.88
N HIS A 248 4.04 16.70 -13.40
CA HIS A 248 3.47 17.62 -14.39
C HIS A 248 2.34 18.51 -13.83
N TYR A 249 2.05 18.41 -12.53
CA TYR A 249 1.00 19.24 -11.93
C TYR A 249 1.53 20.66 -11.65
N PRO A 250 0.92 21.71 -12.23
CA PRO A 250 1.36 23.08 -12.00
C PRO A 250 0.93 23.55 -10.61
N LEU A 251 1.89 23.88 -9.75
CA LEU A 251 1.66 24.48 -8.45
C LEU A 251 2.53 25.73 -8.31
N ASP A 252 1.94 26.84 -7.86
CA ASP A 252 2.65 28.09 -7.64
C ASP A 252 3.47 28.08 -6.34
N ALA A 253 4.56 28.81 -6.31
CA ALA A 253 5.48 28.86 -5.16
C ALA A 253 4.82 29.40 -3.87
N ALA A 254 3.83 30.29 -4.01
CA ALA A 254 3.09 30.83 -2.87
C ALA A 254 2.28 29.75 -2.16
N THR A 255 1.53 28.94 -2.92
CA THR A 255 0.77 27.81 -2.40
C THR A 255 1.70 26.75 -1.76
N LEU A 256 2.84 26.45 -2.38
CA LEU A 256 3.82 25.52 -1.82
C LEU A 256 4.36 26.01 -0.46
N SER A 257 4.64 27.33 -0.34
CA SER A 257 5.10 27.93 0.89
C SER A 257 4.04 27.86 2.00
N GLN A 258 2.78 28.09 1.65
CA GLN A 258 1.65 27.94 2.58
C GLN A 258 1.48 26.50 3.07
N LEU A 259 1.53 25.52 2.18
CA LEU A 259 1.44 24.09 2.54
C LEU A 259 2.53 23.69 3.54
N ASN A 260 3.76 24.17 3.31
CA ASN A 260 4.87 23.90 4.21
C ASN A 260 4.68 24.59 5.58
N ALA A 261 4.13 25.81 5.60
CA ALA A 261 3.83 26.55 6.84
C ALA A 261 2.71 25.88 7.65
N ASP A 262 1.69 25.36 6.96
CA ASP A 262 0.53 24.69 7.57
C ASP A 262 0.82 23.22 7.93
N GLY A 263 1.99 22.68 7.57
CA GLY A 263 2.35 21.28 7.78
C GLY A 263 1.51 20.30 6.98
N THR A 264 0.86 20.75 5.91
CA THR A 264 0.02 19.90 5.04
C THR A 264 0.90 19.01 4.18
N HIS A 265 0.62 17.71 4.16
CA HIS A 265 1.39 16.76 3.38
C HIS A 265 1.18 17.00 1.87
N LEU A 266 2.25 17.38 1.16
CA LEU A 266 2.20 17.73 -0.26
C LEU A 266 1.52 16.67 -1.14
N GLY A 267 1.82 15.38 -0.93
CA GLY A 267 1.20 14.29 -1.70
C GLY A 267 -0.31 14.18 -1.52
N VAL A 268 -0.84 14.51 -0.33
CA VAL A 268 -2.28 14.57 -0.06
C VAL A 268 -2.90 15.74 -0.82
N TYR A 269 -2.30 16.91 -0.73
CA TYR A 269 -2.73 18.08 -1.46
C TYR A 269 -2.77 17.83 -2.97
N LEU A 270 -1.70 17.26 -3.53
CA LEU A 270 -1.63 16.94 -4.96
C LEU A 270 -2.72 15.96 -5.37
N LEU A 271 -2.95 14.89 -4.61
CA LEU A 271 -3.97 13.88 -4.92
C LEU A 271 -5.36 14.50 -5.04
N VAL A 272 -5.77 15.31 -4.06
CA VAL A 272 -7.09 15.95 -4.02
C VAL A 272 -7.22 17.00 -5.13
N ASN A 273 -6.18 17.82 -5.34
CA ASN A 273 -6.25 18.91 -6.33
C ASN A 273 -6.11 18.42 -7.76
N ILE A 274 -5.32 17.39 -8.05
CA ILE A 274 -5.29 16.73 -9.37
C ILE A 274 -6.68 16.18 -9.69
N ALA A 275 -7.32 15.51 -8.73
CA ALA A 275 -8.67 14.98 -8.93
C ALA A 275 -9.71 16.11 -9.13
N SER A 276 -9.64 17.17 -8.34
CA SER A 276 -10.53 18.35 -8.47
C SER A 276 -10.32 19.08 -9.80
N ALA A 277 -9.08 19.27 -10.22
CA ALA A 277 -8.75 19.89 -11.50
C ALA A 277 -9.24 19.04 -12.69
N THR A 278 -9.16 17.71 -12.57
CA THR A 278 -9.56 16.80 -13.66
C THR A 278 -11.07 16.55 -13.71
N TYR A 279 -11.74 16.40 -12.57
CA TYR A 279 -13.14 15.97 -12.46
C TYR A 279 -14.06 16.99 -11.78
N GLY A 280 -13.56 18.20 -11.45
CA GLY A 280 -14.35 19.23 -10.78
C GLY A 280 -14.90 18.75 -9.44
N ALA A 281 -16.17 19.01 -9.15
CA ALA A 281 -16.83 18.68 -7.89
C ALA A 281 -16.89 17.16 -7.58
N ILE A 282 -16.72 16.28 -8.59
CA ILE A 282 -16.71 14.83 -8.41
C ILE A 282 -15.31 14.34 -7.98
N GLY A 283 -14.25 15.13 -8.25
CA GLY A 283 -12.86 14.75 -7.98
C GLY A 283 -12.60 14.30 -6.53
N PRO A 284 -12.97 15.09 -5.51
CA PRO A 284 -12.79 14.68 -4.11
C PRO A 284 -13.49 13.36 -3.75
N TRP A 285 -14.68 13.09 -4.29
CA TRP A 285 -15.37 11.82 -4.09
C TRP A 285 -14.67 10.64 -4.76
N LEU A 286 -14.06 10.87 -5.93
CA LEU A 286 -13.23 9.85 -6.58
C LEU A 286 -12.02 9.50 -5.71
N VAL A 287 -11.35 10.52 -5.13
CA VAL A 287 -10.26 10.31 -4.16
C VAL A 287 -10.75 9.56 -2.94
N ALA A 288 -11.91 9.93 -2.39
CA ALA A 288 -12.49 9.25 -1.24
C ALA A 288 -12.69 7.74 -1.50
N ILE A 289 -13.19 7.36 -2.67
CA ILE A 289 -13.37 5.97 -3.07
C ILE A 289 -12.02 5.26 -3.21
N ILE A 290 -11.04 5.88 -3.88
CA ILE A 290 -9.70 5.29 -4.08
C ILE A 290 -9.04 5.04 -2.72
N VAL A 291 -8.99 6.05 -1.85
CA VAL A 291 -8.33 5.95 -0.54
C VAL A 291 -9.06 4.98 0.37
N LEU A 292 -10.39 4.99 0.37
CA LEU A 292 -11.20 4.04 1.14
C LEU A 292 -10.92 2.60 0.71
N LEU A 293 -10.94 2.30 -0.59
CA LEU A 293 -10.66 0.96 -1.11
C LEU A 293 -9.22 0.53 -0.79
N ALA A 294 -8.23 1.39 -0.99
CA ALA A 294 -6.83 1.10 -0.68
C ALA A 294 -6.61 0.82 0.81
N CYS A 295 -7.14 1.67 1.69
CA CYS A 295 -7.02 1.50 3.13
C CYS A 295 -7.78 0.26 3.62
N LEU A 296 -8.97 0.00 3.08
CA LEU A 296 -9.81 -1.14 3.45
C LEU A 296 -9.13 -2.47 3.12
N THR A 297 -8.60 -2.61 1.90
CA THR A 297 -7.92 -3.85 1.48
C THR A 297 -6.66 -4.11 2.29
N THR A 298 -5.85 -3.07 2.54
CA THR A 298 -4.65 -3.18 3.37
C THR A 298 -5.00 -3.52 4.82
N ALA A 299 -6.01 -2.88 5.43
CA ALA A 299 -6.44 -3.16 6.80
C ALA A 299 -6.91 -4.61 6.96
N ILE A 300 -7.73 -5.12 6.03
CA ILE A 300 -8.19 -6.51 6.02
C ILE A 300 -6.99 -7.46 5.99
N GLY A 301 -6.03 -7.22 5.08
CA GLY A 301 -4.84 -8.05 4.96
C GLY A 301 -3.96 -8.06 6.21
N LEU A 302 -3.74 -6.89 6.80
CA LEU A 302 -2.94 -6.75 8.02
C LEU A 302 -3.61 -7.47 9.22
N ILE A 303 -4.92 -7.30 9.41
CA ILE A 303 -5.66 -7.99 10.48
C ILE A 303 -5.55 -9.51 10.31
N VAL A 304 -5.75 -10.03 9.10
CA VAL A 304 -5.62 -11.46 8.84
C VAL A 304 -4.21 -11.96 9.10
N ALA A 305 -3.19 -11.23 8.64
CA ALA A 305 -1.79 -11.61 8.85
C ALA A 305 -1.39 -11.61 10.32
N VAL A 306 -1.81 -10.58 11.07
CA VAL A 306 -1.56 -10.47 12.52
C VAL A 306 -2.25 -11.60 13.28
N SER A 307 -3.54 -11.80 13.01
CA SER A 307 -4.33 -12.86 13.65
C SER A 307 -3.77 -14.26 13.36
N ASP A 308 -3.31 -14.50 12.13
CA ASP A 308 -2.68 -15.77 11.75
C ASP A 308 -1.38 -16.02 12.50
N TYR A 309 -0.53 -14.99 12.61
CA TYR A 309 0.73 -15.12 13.33
C TYR A 309 0.50 -15.43 14.81
N PHE A 310 -0.34 -14.63 15.49
CA PHE A 310 -0.60 -14.82 16.92
C PHE A 310 -1.29 -16.15 17.21
N ASN A 311 -2.23 -16.58 16.36
CA ASN A 311 -2.88 -17.89 16.49
C ASN A 311 -1.90 -19.08 16.31
N GLN A 312 -0.89 -18.94 15.44
CA GLN A 312 0.15 -19.98 15.26
C GLN A 312 1.19 -19.97 16.37
N GLN A 313 1.56 -18.78 16.84
CA GLN A 313 2.62 -18.62 17.85
C GLN A 313 2.11 -18.87 19.27
N PHE A 314 0.90 -18.46 19.57
CA PHE A 314 0.29 -18.52 20.89
C PHE A 314 -1.07 -19.22 20.78
N SER A 315 -1.11 -20.53 20.70
CA SER A 315 -2.34 -21.33 20.48
C SER A 315 -3.37 -21.30 21.63
N MET A 316 -3.29 -20.28 22.50
CA MET A 316 -4.19 -20.11 23.67
C MET A 316 -5.59 -19.66 23.28
N LEU A 317 -5.75 -18.92 22.18
CA LEU A 317 -7.03 -18.36 21.70
C LEU A 317 -7.30 -18.81 20.26
N SER A 318 -8.55 -18.73 19.84
CA SER A 318 -8.89 -19.02 18.44
C SER A 318 -8.55 -17.83 17.53
N TYR A 319 -8.41 -18.07 16.23
CA TYR A 319 -8.19 -17.01 15.23
C TYR A 319 -9.16 -15.82 15.35
N LYS A 320 -10.44 -16.11 15.68
CA LYS A 320 -11.46 -15.07 15.82
C LYS A 320 -11.31 -14.23 17.08
N SER A 321 -10.47 -14.66 18.01
CA SER A 321 -10.22 -13.96 19.28
C SER A 321 -9.01 -13.02 19.19
N TYR A 322 -8.15 -13.20 18.22
CA TYR A 322 -7.04 -12.32 17.92
C TYR A 322 -7.46 -11.28 16.87
#